data_424a17b08fb0f71a9b390814d8028eb0
#
_entry.id   424a17b08fb0f71a9b390814d8028eb0
#
_cell.length_a   1.000
_cell.length_b   1.000
_cell.length_c   1.000
_cell.angle_alpha   90.00
_cell.angle_beta   90.00
_cell.angle_gamma   90.00
#
_symmetry.space_group_name_H-M   'P 1'
#
loop_
_entity.id
_entity.type
_entity.pdbx_description
1 polymer ?
#
loop_
_entity_poly.entity_id
_entity_poly.type
_entity_poly.pdbx_seq_one_letter_code
_entity_poly.pdbx_strand_id
1 'polypeptide(L)'
;MEAIVITKENFEEQVLRAEKPVLVDFWAPWCTYCRRIAPAVDQVAGQYGEQMVVGKVNVDEQPELAERFGVETIPMLLVFRNGQAGEPLIAPGSKAQIVEWAGL
;
A
#
# COMPACT_ATOMS: atom_id res chain seq x y z
N MET A 1 6.82 3.11 -12.91
CA MET A 1 6.50 1.69 -12.62
C MET A 1 5.04 1.60 -12.22
N GLU A 2 4.49 0.41 -12.27
CA GLU A 2 3.10 0.20 -11.86
C GLU A 2 3.03 -0.38 -10.46
N ALA A 3 1.88 -0.21 -9.82
CA ALA A 3 1.62 -0.88 -8.56
C ALA A 3 1.54 -2.39 -8.80
N ILE A 4 2.09 -3.17 -7.88
CA ILE A 4 2.11 -4.62 -7.99
C ILE A 4 1.03 -5.23 -7.10
N VAL A 5 0.53 -6.39 -7.51
CA VAL A 5 -0.45 -7.12 -6.69
C VAL A 5 0.31 -7.90 -5.63
N ILE A 6 -0.04 -7.64 -4.37
CA ILE A 6 0.57 -8.34 -3.22
C ILE A 6 -0.40 -9.39 -2.71
N THR A 7 0.12 -10.60 -2.56
CA THR A 7 -0.62 -11.75 -2.04
C THR A 7 0.17 -12.37 -0.89
N LYS A 8 -0.46 -13.28 -0.15
CA LYS A 8 0.27 -13.97 0.91
C LYS A 8 1.44 -14.79 0.37
N GLU A 9 1.36 -15.23 -0.89
CA GLU A 9 2.42 -16.01 -1.53
C GLU A 9 3.65 -15.18 -1.87
N ASN A 10 3.47 -13.90 -2.23
CA ASN A 10 4.60 -13.05 -2.61
C ASN A 10 4.97 -12.00 -1.56
N PHE A 11 4.24 -11.93 -0.45
CA PHE A 11 4.41 -10.87 0.53
C PHE A 11 5.82 -10.83 1.11
N GLU A 12 6.35 -11.96 1.50
CA GLU A 12 7.69 -12.00 2.10
C GLU A 12 8.73 -11.45 1.14
N GLU A 13 8.73 -11.94 -0.11
CA GLU A 13 9.73 -11.51 -1.09
C GLU A 13 9.54 -10.08 -1.54
N GLN A 14 8.30 -9.69 -1.85
CA GLN A 14 8.03 -8.38 -2.44
C GLN A 14 7.99 -7.25 -1.42
N VAL A 15 7.71 -7.55 -0.16
CA VAL A 15 7.55 -6.54 0.86
C VAL A 15 8.61 -6.66 1.95
N LEU A 16 8.70 -7.82 2.60
CA LEU A 16 9.57 -7.95 3.77
C LEU A 16 11.05 -7.97 3.39
N ARG A 17 11.38 -8.52 2.23
CA ARG A 17 12.78 -8.66 1.77
C ARG A 17 13.13 -7.64 0.70
N ALA A 18 12.27 -6.67 0.46
CA ALA A 18 12.52 -5.64 -0.53
C ALA A 18 13.66 -4.73 -0.09
N GLU A 19 14.50 -4.35 -1.04
CA GLU A 19 15.61 -3.42 -0.79
C GLU A 19 15.11 -1.99 -0.67
N LYS A 20 14.08 -1.63 -1.46
CA LYS A 20 13.46 -0.31 -1.40
C LYS A 20 12.31 -0.32 -0.41
N PRO A 21 11.94 0.84 0.13
CA PRO A 21 10.69 0.94 0.87
C PRO A 21 9.50 0.52 0.01
N VAL A 22 8.51 -0.07 0.64
CA VAL A 22 7.30 -0.55 -0.05
C VAL A 22 6.08 0.09 0.58
N LEU A 23 5.32 0.82 -0.23
CA LEU A 23 4.02 1.34 0.16
C LEU A 23 2.97 0.30 -0.18
N VAL A 24 2.21 -0.14 0.81
CA VAL A 24 1.17 -1.14 0.62
C VAL A 24 -0.19 -0.51 0.88
N ASP A 25 -1.08 -0.61 -0.11
CA ASP A 25 -2.45 -0.10 -0.07
C ASP A 25 -3.40 -1.27 0.16
N PHE A 26 -4.02 -1.32 1.34
CA PHE A 26 -5.05 -2.30 1.66
C PHE A 26 -6.39 -1.73 1.21
N TRP A 27 -7.06 -2.45 0.31
CA TRP A 27 -8.27 -1.97 -0.36
C TRP A 27 -9.26 -3.11 -0.61
N ALA A 28 -10.44 -2.77 -1.07
CA ALA A 28 -11.43 -3.75 -1.52
C ALA A 28 -12.23 -3.18 -2.69
N PRO A 29 -12.69 -4.04 -3.62
CA PRO A 29 -13.42 -3.55 -4.80
C PRO A 29 -14.75 -2.88 -4.48
N TRP A 30 -15.38 -3.24 -3.36
CA TRP A 30 -16.65 -2.63 -2.93
C TRP A 30 -16.46 -1.29 -2.20
N CYS A 31 -15.24 -0.93 -1.88
CA CYS A 31 -14.94 0.27 -1.11
C CYS A 31 -14.87 1.48 -2.05
N THR A 32 -15.89 2.34 -1.97
CA THR A 32 -16.00 3.52 -2.84
C THR A 32 -14.79 4.45 -2.68
N TYR A 33 -14.39 4.72 -1.43
CA TYR A 33 -13.27 5.63 -1.20
C TYR A 33 -11.93 5.03 -1.65
N CYS A 34 -11.78 3.71 -1.54
CA CYS A 34 -10.59 3.03 -2.08
C CYS A 34 -10.47 3.27 -3.58
N ARG A 35 -11.58 3.17 -4.30
CA ARG A 35 -11.61 3.41 -5.75
C ARG A 35 -11.33 4.87 -6.07
N ARG A 36 -11.81 5.79 -5.23
CA ARG A 36 -11.57 7.22 -5.42
C ARG A 36 -10.10 7.58 -5.30
N ILE A 37 -9.38 6.97 -4.35
CA ILE A 37 -7.97 7.27 -4.12
C ILE A 37 -7.03 6.44 -5.00
N ALA A 38 -7.53 5.41 -5.67
CA ALA A 38 -6.72 4.52 -6.49
C ALA A 38 -5.89 5.24 -7.55
N PRO A 39 -6.43 6.24 -8.28
CA PRO A 39 -5.58 6.97 -9.24
C PRO A 39 -4.40 7.67 -8.59
N ALA A 40 -4.57 8.21 -7.38
CA ALA A 40 -3.47 8.86 -6.67
C ALA A 40 -2.39 7.85 -6.30
N VAL A 41 -2.79 6.67 -5.83
CA VAL A 41 -1.85 5.59 -5.51
C VAL A 41 -1.09 5.14 -6.76
N ASP A 42 -1.80 4.98 -7.88
CA ASP A 42 -1.19 4.60 -9.15
C ASP A 42 -0.21 5.66 -9.64
N GLN A 43 -0.52 6.95 -9.44
CA GLN A 43 0.39 8.03 -9.81
C GLN A 43 1.65 8.01 -8.97
N VAL A 44 1.54 7.69 -7.68
CA VAL A 44 2.72 7.54 -6.83
C VAL A 44 3.60 6.41 -7.36
N ALA A 45 3.01 5.28 -7.73
CA ALA A 45 3.75 4.16 -8.31
C ALA A 45 4.50 4.58 -9.58
N GLY A 46 3.84 5.38 -10.43
CA GLY A 46 4.44 5.82 -11.68
C GLY A 46 5.55 6.85 -11.50
N GLN A 47 5.35 7.80 -10.59
CA GLN A 47 6.28 8.92 -10.41
C GLN A 47 7.45 8.59 -9.50
N TYR A 48 7.24 7.75 -8.50
CA TYR A 48 8.25 7.51 -7.45
C TYR A 48 8.74 6.07 -7.44
N GLY A 49 8.53 5.34 -8.53
CA GLY A 49 8.89 3.91 -8.60
C GLY A 49 10.37 3.61 -8.43
N GLU A 50 11.24 4.58 -8.65
CA GLU A 50 12.66 4.39 -8.42
C GLU A 50 13.02 4.47 -6.93
N GLN A 51 12.20 5.18 -6.16
CA GLN A 51 12.43 5.40 -4.73
C GLN A 51 11.62 4.46 -3.86
N MET A 52 10.46 4.01 -4.34
CA MET A 52 9.51 3.25 -3.55
C MET A 52 8.70 2.31 -4.44
N VAL A 53 8.57 1.07 -4.00
CA VAL A 53 7.68 0.11 -4.64
C VAL A 53 6.28 0.34 -4.08
N VAL A 54 5.27 0.30 -4.93
CA VAL A 54 3.87 0.41 -4.51
C VAL A 54 3.19 -0.93 -4.75
N GLY A 55 2.59 -1.48 -3.70
CA GLY A 55 1.85 -2.73 -3.77
C GLY A 55 0.42 -2.55 -3.31
N LYS A 56 -0.46 -3.41 -3.77
CA LYS A 56 -1.88 -3.39 -3.39
C LYS A 56 -2.29 -4.74 -2.86
N VAL A 57 -3.00 -4.73 -1.72
CA VAL A 57 -3.56 -5.93 -1.10
C VAL A 57 -5.08 -5.80 -1.12
N ASN A 58 -5.74 -6.70 -1.84
CA ASN A 58 -7.20 -6.82 -1.82
C ASN A 58 -7.57 -7.59 -0.55
N VAL A 59 -8.18 -6.92 0.42
CA VAL A 59 -8.45 -7.55 1.72
C VAL A 59 -9.46 -8.70 1.63
N ASP A 60 -10.31 -8.70 0.63
CA ASP A 60 -11.25 -9.81 0.44
C ASP A 60 -10.53 -11.09 0.01
N GLU A 61 -9.49 -10.93 -0.82
CA GLU A 61 -8.71 -12.07 -1.32
C GLU A 61 -7.58 -12.45 -0.36
N GLN A 62 -7.12 -11.53 0.47
CA GLN A 62 -6.00 -11.73 1.37
C GLN A 62 -6.39 -11.38 2.81
N PRO A 63 -7.40 -12.09 3.38
CA PRO A 63 -7.85 -11.76 4.74
C PRO A 63 -6.78 -11.99 5.80
N GLU A 64 -5.87 -12.93 5.56
CA GLU A 64 -4.79 -13.20 6.50
C GLU A 64 -3.81 -12.04 6.62
N LEU A 65 -3.50 -11.38 5.49
CA LEU A 65 -2.65 -10.20 5.50
C LEU A 65 -3.33 -9.03 6.20
N ALA A 66 -4.62 -8.83 5.91
CA ALA A 66 -5.38 -7.77 6.58
C ALA A 66 -5.40 -7.96 8.08
N GLU A 67 -5.64 -9.18 8.54
CA GLU A 67 -5.64 -9.51 9.96
C GLU A 67 -4.28 -9.30 10.59
N ARG A 68 -3.22 -9.76 9.90
CA ARG A 68 -1.85 -9.66 10.40
C ARG A 68 -1.44 -8.22 10.72
N PHE A 69 -1.90 -7.26 9.92
CA PHE A 69 -1.54 -5.86 10.10
C PHE A 69 -2.65 -5.02 10.71
N GLY A 70 -3.66 -5.67 11.30
CA GLY A 70 -4.70 -4.98 12.04
C GLY A 70 -5.56 -4.06 11.20
N VAL A 71 -5.81 -4.44 9.94
CA VAL A 71 -6.59 -3.60 9.02
C VAL A 71 -8.06 -3.69 9.38
N GLU A 72 -8.61 -2.59 9.90
CA GLU A 72 -10.04 -2.50 10.25
C GLU A 72 -10.76 -1.51 9.34
N THR A 73 -10.09 -0.44 8.95
CA THR A 73 -10.65 0.61 8.11
C THR A 73 -9.83 0.70 6.83
N ILE A 74 -10.50 0.70 5.68
CA ILE A 74 -9.85 0.82 4.38
C ILE A 74 -10.34 2.09 3.67
N PRO A 75 -9.53 2.69 2.76
CA PRO A 75 -8.16 2.30 2.45
C PRO A 75 -7.21 2.56 3.60
N MET A 76 -6.30 1.62 3.85
CA MET A 76 -5.24 1.81 4.82
C MET A 76 -3.90 1.60 4.13
N LEU A 77 -3.00 2.57 4.24
CA LEU A 77 -1.69 2.53 3.64
C LEU A 77 -0.62 2.34 4.71
N LEU A 78 0.33 1.45 4.42
CA LEU A 78 1.50 1.25 5.27
C LEU A 78 2.75 1.42 4.42
N VAL A 79 3.82 1.95 5.01
CA VAL A 79 5.14 1.92 4.38
C VAL A 79 6.02 0.95 5.15
N PHE A 80 6.56 -0.02 4.43
CA PHE A 80 7.51 -0.99 4.98
C PHE A 80 8.92 -0.54 4.64
N ARG A 81 9.77 -0.46 5.64
CA ARG A 81 11.20 -0.16 5.48
C ARG A 81 11.97 -1.25 6.18
N ASN A 82 12.83 -1.94 5.44
CA ASN A 82 13.61 -3.06 5.98
C ASN A 82 12.72 -4.11 6.66
N GLY A 83 11.58 -4.39 6.05
CA GLY A 83 10.65 -5.40 6.53
C GLY A 83 9.76 -4.99 7.69
N GLN A 84 9.79 -3.71 8.09
CA GLN A 84 9.00 -3.24 9.22
C GLN A 84 8.00 -2.16 8.80
N ALA A 85 6.76 -2.31 9.22
CA ALA A 85 5.70 -1.35 8.93
C ALA A 85 5.81 -0.15 9.86
N GLY A 86 5.60 1.03 9.29
CA GLY A 86 5.48 2.26 10.06
C GLY A 86 4.04 2.53 10.45
N GLU A 87 3.75 3.78 10.84
CA GLU A 87 2.40 4.19 11.22
C GLU A 87 1.48 4.20 10.00
N PRO A 88 0.24 3.72 10.13
CA PRO A 88 -0.67 3.68 9.00
C PRO A 88 -1.20 5.08 8.64
N LEU A 89 -1.53 5.23 7.35
CA LEU A 89 -2.28 6.38 6.86
C LEU A 89 -3.64 5.86 6.41
N ILE A 90 -4.70 6.33 7.04
CA ILE A 90 -6.05 5.85 6.76
C ILE A 90 -6.81 6.89 5.94
N ALA A 91 -7.43 6.44 4.85
CA ALA A 91 -8.29 7.24 3.98
C ALA A 91 -7.67 8.60 3.63
N PRO A 92 -6.47 8.61 3.00
CA PRO A 92 -5.83 9.87 2.65
C PRO A 92 -6.71 10.70 1.71
N GLY A 93 -6.66 12.01 1.88
CA GLY A 93 -7.50 12.91 1.11
C GLY A 93 -6.95 13.28 -0.26
N SER A 94 -5.64 13.04 -0.51
CA SER A 94 -5.01 13.47 -1.74
C SER A 94 -3.70 12.75 -1.98
N LYS A 95 -3.24 12.81 -3.24
CA LYS A 95 -1.90 12.33 -3.60
C LYS A 95 -0.83 13.07 -2.79
N ALA A 96 -0.98 14.40 -2.63
CA ALA A 96 0.00 15.19 -1.88
C ALA A 96 0.15 14.70 -0.44
N GLN A 97 -0.95 14.33 0.19
CA GLN A 97 -0.90 13.77 1.54
C GLN A 97 -0.14 12.44 1.58
N ILE A 98 -0.36 11.59 0.59
CA ILE A 98 0.34 10.31 0.49
C ILE A 98 1.84 10.55 0.33
N VAL A 99 2.22 11.43 -0.58
CA VAL A 99 3.61 11.74 -0.88
C VAL A 99 4.34 12.28 0.35
N GLU A 100 3.72 13.23 1.04
CA GLU A 100 4.30 13.82 2.25
C GLU A 100 4.45 12.78 3.35
N TRP A 101 3.40 12.02 3.61
CA TRP A 101 3.42 10.98 4.65
C TRP A 101 4.46 9.91 4.36
N ALA A 102 4.63 9.52 3.10
CA ALA A 102 5.58 8.49 2.70
C ALA A 102 7.03 8.99 2.66
N GLY A 103 7.25 10.29 2.84
CA GLY A 103 8.59 10.87 2.81
C GLY A 103 9.18 10.98 1.41
N LEU A 104 8.33 11.13 0.42
CA LEU A 104 8.74 11.21 -0.99
C LEU A 104 8.96 12.65 -1.46
#